data_829acd411d740d24853d733726acb2aa
#
_entry.id   829acd411d740d24853d733726acb2aa
#
_cell.length_a   1.000
_cell.length_b   1.000
_cell.length_c   1.000
_cell.angle_alpha   90.00
_cell.angle_beta   90.00
_cell.angle_gamma   90.00
#
_symmetry.space_group_name_H-M   'P 1'
#
loop_
_entity.id
_entity.type
_entity.pdbx_description
1 polymer ?
#
loop_
_entity_poly.entity_id
_entity_poly.type
_entity_poly.pdbx_seq_one_letter_code
_entity_poly.pdbx_strand_id
1 'polypeptide(L)'
;MSIFDEIAAYGVVPVIAIDDAAAALPLADALTEGGLPVAEITFRTDAARDAIAAIADHRPAMLVGAGTVLGPDQADAAADAGARFALAPGLDEEVLARAGSRGLPFA
;
A
#
# COMPACT_ATOMS: atom_id res chain seq x y z
N MET A 1 -13.46 6.36 -12.15
CA MET A 1 -12.24 6.99 -11.63
C MET A 1 -11.34 5.92 -11.05
N SER A 2 -10.08 5.85 -11.46
CA SER A 2 -9.16 4.83 -10.96
C SER A 2 -8.65 5.21 -9.56
N ILE A 3 -8.06 4.21 -8.86
CA ILE A 3 -7.42 4.47 -7.57
C ILE A 3 -6.30 5.52 -7.71
N PHE A 4 -5.59 5.52 -8.84
CA PHE A 4 -4.52 6.49 -9.06
C PHE A 4 -5.05 7.91 -9.28
N ASP A 5 -6.25 8.06 -9.83
CA ASP A 5 -6.91 9.37 -9.92
C ASP A 5 -7.29 9.88 -8.52
N GLU A 6 -7.78 9.00 -7.66
CA GLU A 6 -8.08 9.36 -6.26
C GLU A 6 -6.82 9.80 -5.52
N ILE A 7 -5.71 9.07 -5.69
CA ILE A 7 -4.42 9.42 -5.08
C ILE A 7 -3.90 10.74 -5.62
N ALA A 8 -3.98 10.94 -6.93
CA ALA A 8 -3.51 12.17 -7.58
C ALA A 8 -4.20 13.43 -7.04
N ALA A 9 -5.44 13.31 -6.60
CA ALA A 9 -6.18 14.44 -6.04
C ALA A 9 -5.54 14.97 -4.74
N TYR A 10 -4.76 14.15 -4.02
CA TYR A 10 -4.05 14.59 -2.82
C TYR A 10 -2.71 15.25 -3.14
N GLY A 11 -2.14 15.00 -4.31
CA GLY A 11 -0.90 15.63 -4.77
C GLY A 11 0.39 14.99 -4.28
N VAL A 12 0.36 14.24 -3.19
CA VAL A 12 1.53 13.52 -2.65
C VAL A 12 1.11 12.18 -2.09
N VAL A 13 2.04 11.23 -2.08
CA VAL A 13 1.88 9.93 -1.44
C VAL A 13 3.06 9.72 -0.48
N PRO A 14 2.83 9.67 0.83
CA PRO A 14 3.89 9.35 1.77
C PRO A 14 4.41 7.93 1.53
N VAL A 15 5.72 7.79 1.40
CA VAL A 15 6.41 6.50 1.25
C VAL A 15 7.00 6.14 2.61
N ILE A 16 6.52 5.06 3.21
CA ILE A 16 6.77 4.78 4.62
C ILE A 16 7.35 3.38 4.79
N ALA A 17 8.47 3.30 5.52
CA ALA A 17 9.01 2.04 6.01
C ALA A 17 8.60 1.90 7.48
N ILE A 18 7.85 0.85 7.81
CA ILE A 18 7.39 0.57 9.17
C ILE A 18 8.17 -0.63 9.71
N ASP A 19 8.81 -0.45 10.86
CA ASP A 19 9.55 -1.53 11.54
C ASP A 19 8.67 -2.33 12.50
N ASP A 20 7.58 -1.73 12.98
CA ASP A 20 6.65 -2.35 13.92
C ASP A 20 5.21 -2.08 13.45
N ALA A 21 4.47 -3.15 13.20
CA ALA A 21 3.08 -3.05 12.76
C ALA A 21 2.18 -2.31 13.76
N ALA A 22 2.54 -2.27 15.04
CA ALA A 22 1.80 -1.52 16.05
C ALA A 22 1.79 -0.01 15.80
N ALA A 23 2.74 0.50 14.99
CA ALA A 23 2.77 1.91 14.60
C ALA A 23 1.78 2.26 13.48
N ALA A 24 1.19 1.27 12.82
CA ALA A 24 0.38 1.49 11.60
C ALA A 24 -0.86 2.34 11.85
N LEU A 25 -1.66 2.01 12.87
CA LEU A 25 -2.90 2.75 13.14
C LEU A 25 -2.66 4.18 13.63
N PRO A 26 -1.72 4.42 14.57
CA PRO A 26 -1.37 5.79 14.94
C PRO A 26 -0.89 6.62 13.75
N LEU A 27 -0.11 6.02 12.85
CA LEU A 27 0.36 6.69 11.65
C LEU A 27 -0.80 7.03 10.72
N ALA A 28 -1.71 6.08 10.47
CA ALA A 28 -2.88 6.29 9.63
C ALA A 28 -3.75 7.43 10.17
N ASP A 29 -3.97 7.45 11.49
CA ASP A 29 -4.76 8.49 12.14
C ASP A 29 -4.08 9.86 12.01
N ALA A 30 -2.77 9.94 12.20
CA ALA A 30 -2.04 11.19 12.07
C ALA A 30 -2.11 11.74 10.63
N LEU A 31 -1.95 10.89 9.63
CA LEU A 31 -2.07 11.30 8.23
C LEU A 31 -3.48 11.76 7.90
N THR A 32 -4.49 11.04 8.36
CA THR A 32 -5.88 11.39 8.12
C THR A 32 -6.24 12.73 8.77
N GLU A 33 -5.82 12.95 10.01
CA GLU A 33 -6.03 14.21 10.72
C GLU A 33 -5.35 15.38 10.02
N GLY A 34 -4.21 15.14 9.38
CA GLY A 34 -3.50 16.13 8.58
C GLY A 34 -4.09 16.38 7.19
N GLY A 35 -5.17 15.67 6.83
CA GLY A 35 -5.82 15.83 5.53
C GLY A 35 -5.22 14.98 4.41
N LEU A 36 -4.40 13.98 4.74
CA LEU A 36 -3.72 13.12 3.75
C LEU A 36 -3.97 11.64 4.06
N PRO A 37 -5.18 11.12 3.81
CA PRO A 37 -5.52 9.73 4.12
C PRO A 37 -5.00 8.76 3.03
N VAL A 38 -3.72 8.83 2.74
CA VAL A 38 -3.06 7.98 1.76
C VAL A 38 -1.66 7.64 2.24
N ALA A 39 -1.22 6.40 2.04
CA ALA A 39 0.13 5.97 2.37
C ALA A 39 0.56 4.77 1.54
N GLU A 40 1.83 4.76 1.15
CA GLU A 40 2.50 3.62 0.55
C GLU A 40 3.40 2.99 1.63
N ILE A 41 3.04 1.78 2.07
CA ILE A 41 3.85 1.03 3.04
C ILE A 41 4.78 0.12 2.23
N THR A 42 6.07 0.32 2.39
CA THR A 42 7.06 -0.39 1.56
C THR A 42 7.39 -1.77 2.12
N PHE A 43 7.55 -2.75 1.22
CA PHE A 43 8.01 -4.10 1.56
C PHE A 43 9.54 -4.13 1.81
N ARG A 44 10.04 -3.12 2.50
CA ARG A 44 11.44 -3.07 2.97
C ARG A 44 11.61 -3.69 4.34
N THR A 45 10.52 -3.93 5.05
CA THR A 45 10.53 -4.55 6.38
C THR A 45 9.54 -5.71 6.43
N ASP A 46 9.74 -6.63 7.35
CA ASP A 46 8.83 -7.75 7.57
C ASP A 46 7.48 -7.31 8.16
N ALA A 47 7.42 -6.13 8.73
CA ALA A 47 6.19 -5.59 9.32
C ALA A 47 5.20 -5.03 8.29
N ALA A 48 5.61 -4.86 7.02
CA ALA A 48 4.79 -4.17 6.02
C ALA A 48 3.44 -4.85 5.79
N ARG A 49 3.41 -6.16 5.64
CA ARG A 49 2.17 -6.89 5.40
C ARG A 49 1.17 -6.69 6.53
N ASP A 50 1.60 -6.85 7.77
CA ASP A 50 0.72 -6.71 8.94
C ASP A 50 0.28 -5.27 9.12
N ALA A 51 1.15 -4.31 8.82
CA ALA A 51 0.81 -2.88 8.86
C ALA A 51 -0.28 -2.54 7.86
N ILE A 52 -0.16 -3.02 6.62
CA ILE A 52 -1.18 -2.82 5.58
C ILE A 52 -2.50 -3.46 6.01
N ALA A 53 -2.45 -4.69 6.52
CA ALA A 53 -3.64 -5.40 6.96
C ALA A 53 -4.36 -4.65 8.09
N ALA A 54 -3.63 -4.13 9.07
CA ALA A 54 -4.20 -3.37 10.17
C ALA A 54 -4.92 -2.11 9.66
N ILE A 55 -4.30 -1.38 8.76
CA ILE A 55 -4.92 -0.16 8.18
C ILE A 55 -6.14 -0.52 7.35
N ALA A 56 -6.03 -1.52 6.49
CA ALA A 56 -7.14 -1.93 5.62
C ALA A 56 -8.35 -2.39 6.44
N ASP A 57 -8.13 -3.14 7.54
CA ASP A 57 -9.19 -3.66 8.38
C ASP A 57 -9.84 -2.60 9.26
N HIS A 58 -9.04 -1.71 9.84
CA HIS A 58 -9.50 -0.77 10.87
C HIS A 58 -9.67 0.66 10.40
N ARG A 59 -9.14 1.01 9.22
CA ARG A 59 -9.26 2.35 8.64
C ARG A 59 -9.62 2.23 7.15
N PRO A 60 -10.82 1.70 6.82
CA PRO A 60 -11.19 1.38 5.43
C PRO A 60 -11.29 2.62 4.53
N ALA A 61 -11.43 3.81 5.09
CA ALA A 61 -11.46 5.04 4.30
C ALA A 61 -10.07 5.49 3.84
N MET A 62 -9.00 4.92 4.42
CA MET A 62 -7.64 5.28 4.05
C MET A 62 -7.22 4.55 2.77
N LEU A 63 -6.54 5.26 1.88
CA LEU A 63 -5.96 4.69 0.66
C LEU A 63 -4.57 4.14 1.01
N VAL A 64 -4.52 2.87 1.45
CA VAL A 64 -3.25 2.22 1.77
C VAL A 64 -2.81 1.35 0.61
N GLY A 65 -1.55 1.48 0.24
CA GLY A 65 -0.93 0.69 -0.81
C GLY A 65 0.39 0.07 -0.37
N ALA A 66 0.88 -0.85 -1.19
CA ALA A 66 2.17 -1.51 -0.99
C ALA A 66 3.21 -0.92 -1.92
N GLY A 67 4.37 -0.59 -1.39
CA GLY A 67 5.50 -0.13 -2.20
C GLY A 67 6.63 -1.15 -2.21
N THR A 68 7.58 -0.95 -3.13
CA THR A 68 8.76 -1.80 -3.25
C THR A 68 8.38 -3.28 -3.42
N VAL A 69 7.39 -3.53 -4.28
CA VAL A 69 6.91 -4.89 -4.59
C VAL A 69 7.84 -5.47 -5.65
N LEU A 70 8.75 -6.33 -5.23
CA LEU A 70 9.84 -6.82 -6.08
C LEU A 70 9.66 -8.26 -6.57
N GLY A 71 8.62 -8.95 -6.11
CA GLY A 71 8.36 -10.34 -6.49
C GLY A 71 6.89 -10.69 -6.47
N PRO A 72 6.48 -11.76 -7.17
CA PRO A 72 5.08 -12.19 -7.19
C PRO A 72 4.52 -12.51 -5.81
N ASP A 73 5.33 -13.06 -4.92
CA ASP A 73 4.91 -13.39 -3.55
C ASP A 73 4.55 -12.13 -2.77
N GLN A 74 5.27 -11.04 -2.99
CA GLN A 74 4.97 -9.76 -2.36
C GLN A 74 3.68 -9.15 -2.94
N ALA A 75 3.43 -9.33 -4.24
CA ALA A 75 2.17 -8.91 -4.84
C ALA A 75 0.98 -9.66 -4.23
N ASP A 76 1.12 -10.98 -4.02
CA ASP A 76 0.11 -11.77 -3.34
C ASP A 76 -0.10 -11.31 -1.89
N ALA A 77 0.99 -11.09 -1.15
CA ALA A 77 0.92 -10.63 0.23
C ALA A 77 0.23 -9.26 0.33
N ALA A 78 0.52 -8.35 -0.59
CA ALA A 78 -0.11 -7.04 -0.64
C ALA A 78 -1.62 -7.16 -0.88
N ALA A 79 -2.02 -7.98 -1.85
CA ALA A 79 -3.42 -8.21 -2.16
C ALA A 79 -4.16 -8.87 -0.98
N ASP A 80 -3.56 -9.89 -0.36
CA ASP A 80 -4.14 -10.59 0.80
C ASP A 80 -4.29 -9.66 2.00
N ALA A 81 -3.37 -8.72 2.18
CA ALA A 81 -3.44 -7.74 3.26
C ALA A 81 -4.50 -6.65 3.03
N GLY A 82 -5.02 -6.53 1.82
CA GLY A 82 -6.03 -5.54 1.49
C GLY A 82 -5.48 -4.24 0.93
N ALA A 83 -4.26 -4.24 0.40
CA ALA A 83 -3.71 -3.07 -0.29
C ALA A 83 -4.60 -2.68 -1.46
N ARG A 84 -4.84 -1.39 -1.63
CA ARG A 84 -5.69 -0.87 -2.69
C ARG A 84 -4.91 -0.54 -3.96
N PHE A 85 -3.60 -0.49 -3.87
CA PHE A 85 -2.69 -0.30 -5.00
C PHE A 85 -1.31 -0.83 -4.62
N ALA A 86 -0.43 -0.98 -5.62
CA ALA A 86 0.95 -1.36 -5.38
C ALA A 86 1.88 -0.64 -6.35
N LEU A 87 3.09 -0.41 -5.91
CA LEU A 87 4.13 0.29 -6.66
C LEU A 87 5.44 -0.49 -6.60
N ALA A 88 6.24 -0.38 -7.66
CA ALA A 88 7.58 -0.95 -7.71
C ALA A 88 8.55 0.05 -8.32
N PRO A 89 9.86 -0.05 -7.98
CA PRO A 89 10.86 0.86 -8.52
C PRO A 89 11.24 0.58 -9.98
N GLY A 90 10.83 -0.58 -10.51
CA GLY A 90 11.13 -0.98 -11.87
C GLY A 90 10.07 -1.92 -12.45
N LEU A 91 10.20 -2.22 -13.73
CA LEU A 91 9.28 -3.12 -14.40
C LEU A 91 9.72 -4.58 -14.24
N ASP A 92 8.80 -5.40 -13.73
CA ASP A 92 8.94 -6.86 -13.68
C ASP A 92 7.65 -7.48 -14.20
N GLU A 93 7.74 -8.20 -15.30
CA GLU A 93 6.56 -8.75 -15.98
C GLU A 93 5.82 -9.78 -15.11
N GLU A 94 6.52 -10.57 -14.31
CA GLU A 94 5.89 -11.53 -13.40
C GLU A 94 5.09 -10.83 -12.31
N VAL A 95 5.65 -9.78 -11.72
CA VAL A 95 4.97 -8.97 -10.71
C VAL A 95 3.73 -8.31 -11.31
N LEU A 96 3.88 -7.72 -12.49
CA LEU A 96 2.78 -7.06 -13.18
C LEU A 96 1.63 -8.04 -13.50
N ALA A 97 1.97 -9.22 -14.01
CA ALA A 97 1.00 -10.26 -14.31
C ALA A 97 0.28 -10.76 -13.05
N ARG A 98 1.03 -10.98 -11.96
CA ARG A 98 0.45 -11.45 -10.71
C ARG A 98 -0.47 -10.40 -10.09
N ALA A 99 -0.06 -9.14 -10.09
CA ALA A 99 -0.91 -8.04 -9.63
C ALA A 99 -2.20 -7.96 -10.44
N GLY A 100 -2.11 -8.08 -11.75
CA GLY A 100 -3.28 -8.09 -12.62
C GLY A 100 -4.24 -9.25 -12.32
N SER A 101 -3.70 -10.46 -12.09
CA SER A 101 -4.53 -11.62 -11.75
C SER A 101 -5.20 -11.50 -10.39
N ARG A 102 -4.65 -10.72 -9.48
CA ARG A 102 -5.21 -10.45 -8.15
C ARG A 102 -6.12 -9.21 -8.14
N GLY A 103 -6.30 -8.54 -9.28
CA GLY A 103 -7.08 -7.31 -9.34
C GLY A 103 -6.45 -6.16 -8.56
N LEU A 104 -5.13 -6.18 -8.38
CA LEU A 104 -4.40 -5.16 -7.65
C LEU A 104 -3.87 -4.10 -8.63
N PRO A 105 -4.40 -2.86 -8.59
CA PRO A 105 -3.87 -1.77 -9.42
C PRO A 105 -2.38 -1.55 -9.15
N PHE A 106 -1.60 -1.45 -10.20
CA PHE A 106 -0.14 -1.47 -10.11
C PHE A 106 0.49 -0.38 -10.98
N ALA A 107 1.51 0.25 -10.46
CA ALA A 107 2.31 1.23 -11.20
C ALA A 107 3.83 1.06 -10.96
#